data_55ada380f61e59861b98e206a54e1763
#
_entry.id   55ada380f61e59861b98e206a54e1763
#
_cell.length_a   1.000
_cell.length_b   1.000
_cell.length_c   1.000
_cell.angle_alpha   90.00
_cell.angle_beta   90.00
_cell.angle_gamma   90.00
#
_symmetry.space_group_name_H-M   'P 1'
#
loop_
_entity.id
_entity.type
_entity.pdbx_description
1 polymer ?
#
loop_
_entity_poly.entity_id
_entity_poly.type
_entity_poly.pdbx_seq_one_letter_code
_entity_poly.pdbx_strand_id
1 'polypeptide(L)'
;MTVVVVQHAPGETPPAVSRVLAAAGVDTRTVLLTDGEDPSADLDGVEGLIVLGGRGRRHGFGYGSGSGSGETAGGPALLRDALAAEVPVLALGAGARMLAAGGGRAVRTASGARDADPAVRLTPAAGADPLFAGAEPPSPGLRPARDPLHLPADTVVLASCNGLPEQAFRIGGSAWGVRFLRQDGAADPWAADLLARFAALVTSRSEHTAARAFFTRRAEAWEERFAHQTPAYEAGVARMRLAPGGVAVDLGCGTGRAMPALREQVGAGGRVLGIDVTPAMLAAAARHGRTRHGHLLAADCTRLPLPGASVHGVFSAGLLDHLPDPYAALHEWARVSAPDGVLLLFHPSGRAERAARHGRPLDPADLLAEDNLRPALERAGWHLDAYEDTDGRFLARAVLRRRTGDGPGAAQPARPSPAGASR
;
A
#
# COMPACT_ATOMS: atom_id res chain seq x y z
N MET A 1 16.46 7.65 4.13
CA MET A 1 15.57 6.50 4.36
C MET A 1 16.42 5.27 4.60
N THR A 2 16.25 4.57 5.74
CA THR A 2 17.18 3.52 6.17
C THR A 2 16.49 2.17 6.30
N VAL A 3 16.96 1.19 5.53
CA VAL A 3 16.61 -0.23 5.70
C VAL A 3 17.75 -0.94 6.44
N VAL A 4 17.41 -1.64 7.51
CA VAL A 4 18.38 -2.46 8.24
C VAL A 4 18.44 -3.86 7.63
N VAL A 5 19.65 -4.31 7.30
CA VAL A 5 19.90 -5.67 6.82
C VAL A 5 20.53 -6.48 7.96
N VAL A 6 19.78 -7.44 8.46
CA VAL A 6 20.18 -8.32 9.56
C VAL A 6 20.87 -9.57 9.00
N GLN A 7 22.08 -9.85 9.46
CA GLN A 7 22.90 -11.01 9.07
C GLN A 7 23.33 -11.80 10.33
N HIS A 8 23.66 -13.08 10.13
CA HIS A 8 24.23 -13.95 11.18
C HIS A 8 25.74 -14.11 11.08
N ALA A 9 26.31 -13.82 9.91
CA ALA A 9 27.76 -13.85 9.68
C ALA A 9 28.16 -12.69 8.75
N PRO A 10 29.42 -12.17 8.89
CA PRO A 10 29.90 -11.13 8.00
C PRO A 10 29.88 -11.59 6.53
N GLY A 11 29.47 -10.71 5.64
CA GLY A 11 29.45 -10.96 4.20
C GLY A 11 28.27 -11.82 3.69
N GLU A 12 27.26 -12.06 4.51
CA GLU A 12 26.03 -12.79 4.07
C GLU A 12 25.13 -11.97 3.16
N THR A 13 25.21 -10.64 3.19
CA THR A 13 24.37 -9.80 2.31
C THR A 13 24.80 -10.00 0.86
N PRO A 14 23.91 -10.54 0.01
CA PRO A 14 24.22 -10.63 -1.41
C PRO A 14 24.42 -9.23 -2.00
N PRO A 15 25.43 -9.01 -2.87
CA PRO A 15 25.64 -7.72 -3.52
C PRO A 15 24.39 -7.21 -4.29
N ALA A 16 23.52 -8.11 -4.70
CA ALA A 16 22.25 -7.78 -5.34
C ALA A 16 21.31 -7.00 -4.42
N VAL A 17 21.25 -7.33 -3.12
CA VAL A 17 20.39 -6.63 -2.14
C VAL A 17 20.82 -5.17 -2.03
N SER A 18 22.08 -4.91 -1.74
CA SER A 18 22.58 -3.53 -1.59
C SER A 18 22.46 -2.74 -2.88
N ARG A 19 22.67 -3.38 -4.03
CA ARG A 19 22.56 -2.70 -5.35
C ARG A 19 21.13 -2.31 -5.67
N VAL A 20 20.17 -3.19 -5.46
CA VAL A 20 18.74 -2.92 -5.74
C VAL A 20 18.21 -1.82 -4.81
N LEU A 21 18.54 -1.88 -3.52
CA LEU A 21 18.13 -0.86 -2.55
C LEU A 21 18.77 0.50 -2.85
N ALA A 22 20.05 0.53 -3.18
CA ALA A 22 20.74 1.76 -3.58
C ALA A 22 20.16 2.36 -4.86
N ALA A 23 19.80 1.54 -5.85
CA ALA A 23 19.12 2.00 -7.07
C ALA A 23 17.74 2.59 -6.80
N ALA A 24 17.07 2.17 -5.73
CA ALA A 24 15.81 2.72 -5.25
C ALA A 24 15.98 3.94 -4.31
N GLY A 25 17.19 4.44 -4.10
CA GLY A 25 17.47 5.56 -3.20
C GLY A 25 17.33 5.22 -1.71
N VAL A 26 17.45 3.93 -1.37
CA VAL A 26 17.31 3.43 0.01
C VAL A 26 18.69 3.18 0.60
N ASP A 27 19.01 3.87 1.69
CA ASP A 27 20.22 3.62 2.46
C ASP A 27 20.12 2.30 3.22
N THR A 28 21.24 1.57 3.31
CA THR A 28 21.28 0.31 4.03
C THR A 28 22.23 0.36 5.20
N ARG A 29 21.78 -0.10 6.36
CA ARG A 29 22.61 -0.36 7.54
C ARG A 29 22.64 -1.86 7.82
N THR A 30 23.81 -2.45 7.91
CA THR A 30 23.96 -3.86 8.22
C THR A 30 24.15 -4.05 9.72
N VAL A 31 23.38 -4.97 10.30
CA VAL A 31 23.46 -5.39 11.70
C VAL A 31 23.80 -6.88 11.74
N LEU A 32 24.84 -7.22 12.49
CA LEU A 32 25.23 -8.59 12.71
C LEU A 32 24.60 -9.11 14.00
N LEU A 33 23.80 -10.16 13.90
CA LEU A 33 23.29 -10.86 15.08
C LEU A 33 24.41 -11.75 15.64
N THR A 34 25.12 -11.23 16.62
CA THR A 34 26.08 -12.02 17.40
C THR A 34 25.42 -12.57 18.66
N ASP A 35 25.94 -13.68 19.16
CA ASP A 35 25.47 -14.27 20.40
C ASP A 35 25.66 -13.28 21.57
N GLY A 36 24.53 -12.81 22.14
CA GLY A 36 24.51 -12.00 23.36
C GLY A 36 24.19 -10.50 23.20
N GLU A 37 24.08 -9.96 21.99
CA GLU A 37 23.56 -8.59 21.78
C GLU A 37 22.06 -8.61 21.53
N ASP A 38 21.33 -7.70 22.18
CA ASP A 38 19.92 -7.45 21.91
C ASP A 38 19.77 -6.34 20.85
N PRO A 39 19.52 -6.68 19.58
CA PRO A 39 19.37 -5.68 18.53
C PRO A 39 18.05 -4.93 18.60
N SER A 40 17.15 -5.26 19.53
CA SER A 40 15.82 -4.62 19.64
C SER A 40 15.91 -3.13 20.04
N ALA A 41 16.98 -2.74 20.70
CA ALA A 41 17.23 -1.34 21.07
C ALA A 41 17.47 -0.39 19.90
N ASP A 42 17.53 -0.87 18.66
CA ASP A 42 18.03 -0.10 17.51
C ASP A 42 17.01 0.01 16.35
N LEU A 43 15.71 -0.09 16.65
CA LEU A 43 14.64 0.14 15.66
C LEU A 43 14.28 1.62 15.48
N ASP A 44 14.83 2.52 16.27
CA ASP A 44 14.59 3.95 16.13
C ASP A 44 15.09 4.46 14.77
N GLY A 45 14.20 5.01 13.97
CA GLY A 45 14.51 5.50 12.63
C GLY A 45 14.67 4.40 11.57
N VAL A 46 14.32 3.15 11.88
CA VAL A 46 14.31 2.03 10.92
C VAL A 46 12.99 2.02 10.15
N GLU A 47 13.06 2.19 8.85
CA GLU A 47 11.89 2.26 7.98
C GLU A 47 11.56 0.92 7.31
N GLY A 48 12.49 -0.03 7.35
CA GLY A 48 12.30 -1.39 6.87
C GLY A 48 13.40 -2.33 7.35
N LEU A 49 13.11 -3.62 7.38
CA LEU A 49 14.00 -4.66 7.85
C LEU A 49 14.13 -5.77 6.82
N ILE A 50 15.34 -6.12 6.41
CA ILE A 50 15.62 -7.31 5.63
C ILE A 50 16.38 -8.30 6.51
N VAL A 51 15.83 -9.51 6.70
CA VAL A 51 16.42 -10.55 7.54
C VAL A 51 16.95 -11.67 6.67
N LEU A 52 18.26 -11.83 6.67
CA LEU A 52 18.96 -12.89 5.94
C LEU A 52 19.21 -14.06 6.89
N GLY A 53 18.95 -15.26 6.42
CA GLY A 53 19.31 -16.45 7.19
C GLY A 53 20.72 -16.90 6.88
N GLY A 54 21.49 -17.17 7.92
CA GLY A 54 22.89 -17.58 7.84
C GLY A 54 23.13 -18.87 7.07
N ARG A 55 24.23 -18.95 6.34
CA ARG A 55 24.83 -20.21 5.86
C ARG A 55 25.43 -20.98 7.04
N GLY A 56 24.62 -21.37 8.02
CA GLY A 56 25.14 -22.21 9.11
C GLY A 56 25.69 -23.51 8.54
N ARG A 57 26.98 -23.74 8.73
CA ARG A 57 27.54 -25.12 8.75
C ARG A 57 26.60 -25.95 9.61
N ARG A 58 26.24 -27.14 9.20
CA ARG A 58 25.46 -28.25 9.77
C ARG A 58 25.42 -28.36 11.33
N HIS A 59 25.37 -27.29 12.06
CA HIS A 59 24.94 -27.24 13.46
C HIS A 59 23.48 -26.85 13.41
N GLY A 60 22.66 -27.87 13.55
CA GLY A 60 21.21 -27.73 13.49
C GLY A 60 20.76 -26.62 14.44
N PHE A 61 19.96 -25.69 13.92
CA PHE A 61 18.97 -25.02 14.75
C PHE A 61 17.98 -26.10 15.20
N GLY A 62 18.45 -26.94 16.13
CA GLY A 62 17.61 -27.87 16.85
C GLY A 62 16.88 -27.09 17.92
N TYR A 63 15.64 -26.74 17.65
CA TYR A 63 14.64 -26.56 18.72
C TYR A 63 14.35 -27.95 19.29
N GLY A 64 15.37 -28.56 19.91
CA GLY A 64 15.23 -29.78 20.69
C GLY A 64 14.89 -29.40 22.12
N SER A 65 13.94 -30.11 22.69
CA SER A 65 13.68 -30.21 24.13
C SER A 65 14.93 -30.65 24.91
N GLY A 66 15.86 -29.70 25.15
CA GLY A 66 17.07 -29.95 25.90
C GLY A 66 17.58 -28.62 26.47
N SER A 67 17.66 -28.56 27.78
CA SER A 67 18.23 -27.49 28.58
C SER A 67 19.69 -27.20 28.21
N GLY A 68 19.91 -26.40 27.15
CA GLY A 68 21.20 -25.92 26.69
C GLY A 68 21.08 -24.48 26.20
N SER A 69 21.54 -23.56 27.00
CA SER A 69 21.67 -22.11 26.80
C SER A 69 22.60 -21.81 25.58
N GLY A 70 21.99 -21.67 24.39
CA GLY A 70 22.72 -21.36 23.17
C GLY A 70 21.84 -20.84 22.04
N GLU A 71 20.64 -20.34 22.36
CA GLU A 71 19.79 -19.65 21.39
C GLU A 71 20.22 -18.19 21.30
N THR A 72 20.48 -17.71 20.08
CA THR A 72 20.56 -16.28 19.77
C THR A 72 19.21 -15.64 20.09
N ALA A 73 19.00 -15.26 21.33
CA ALA A 73 17.72 -14.77 21.84
C ALA A 73 17.26 -13.46 21.18
N GLY A 74 18.17 -12.67 20.61
CA GLY A 74 17.91 -11.35 20.08
C GLY A 74 17.12 -11.33 18.77
N GLY A 75 17.31 -12.30 17.87
CA GLY A 75 16.66 -12.27 16.55
C GLY A 75 15.13 -12.36 16.59
N PRO A 76 14.53 -13.32 17.31
CA PRO A 76 13.07 -13.39 17.48
C PRO A 76 12.48 -12.22 18.27
N ALA A 77 13.24 -11.60 19.18
CA ALA A 77 12.80 -10.41 19.90
C ALA A 77 12.70 -9.22 18.95
N LEU A 78 13.74 -8.91 18.20
CA LEU A 78 13.74 -7.87 17.16
C LEU A 78 12.56 -8.01 16.20
N LEU A 79 12.27 -9.24 15.74
CA LEU A 79 11.17 -9.48 14.82
C LEU A 79 9.79 -9.30 15.48
N ARG A 80 9.63 -9.64 16.76
CA ARG A 80 8.41 -9.33 17.51
C ARG A 80 8.18 -7.82 17.64
N ASP A 81 9.24 -7.09 17.96
CA ASP A 81 9.17 -5.63 18.10
C ASP A 81 8.89 -4.96 16.75
N ALA A 82 9.51 -5.44 15.67
CA ALA A 82 9.22 -4.98 14.31
C ALA A 82 7.77 -5.27 13.89
N LEU A 83 7.24 -6.46 14.21
CA LEU A 83 5.84 -6.81 13.98
C LEU A 83 4.88 -5.92 14.78
N ALA A 84 5.18 -5.69 16.06
CA ALA A 84 4.37 -4.83 16.93
C ALA A 84 4.39 -3.36 16.49
N ALA A 85 5.53 -2.88 15.99
CA ALA A 85 5.69 -1.54 15.42
C ALA A 85 5.21 -1.44 13.96
N GLU A 86 4.74 -2.55 13.38
CA GLU A 86 4.36 -2.66 11.97
C GLU A 86 5.46 -2.22 10.99
N VAL A 87 6.72 -2.31 11.36
CA VAL A 87 7.86 -2.05 10.46
C VAL A 87 7.81 -3.06 9.31
N PRO A 88 7.95 -2.65 8.05
CA PRO A 88 8.04 -3.57 6.93
C PRO A 88 9.21 -4.54 7.08
N VAL A 89 8.96 -5.85 7.03
CA VAL A 89 9.96 -6.90 7.16
C VAL A 89 9.96 -7.80 5.94
N LEU A 90 11.12 -8.00 5.32
CA LEU A 90 11.36 -9.02 4.29
C LEU A 90 12.38 -10.03 4.81
N ALA A 91 11.91 -11.22 5.16
CA ALA A 91 12.74 -12.29 5.70
C ALA A 91 13.00 -13.36 4.62
N LEU A 92 14.27 -13.60 4.31
CA LEU A 92 14.71 -14.42 3.19
C LEU A 92 15.38 -15.73 3.66
N GLY A 93 15.05 -16.82 3.03
CA GLY A 93 15.63 -18.14 3.31
C GLY A 93 15.40 -18.59 4.75
N ALA A 94 16.49 -18.78 5.54
CA ALA A 94 16.37 -19.14 6.96
C ALA A 94 15.83 -17.98 7.81
N GLY A 95 15.95 -16.73 7.39
CA GLY A 95 15.30 -15.58 8.03
C GLY A 95 13.79 -15.70 8.09
N ALA A 96 13.16 -16.32 7.07
CA ALA A 96 11.73 -16.59 7.09
C ALA A 96 11.28 -17.51 8.24
N ARG A 97 12.15 -18.42 8.69
CA ARG A 97 11.87 -19.24 9.89
C ARG A 97 11.94 -18.42 11.17
N MET A 98 12.89 -17.50 11.25
CA MET A 98 12.97 -16.58 12.38
C MET A 98 11.75 -15.69 12.46
N LEU A 99 11.25 -15.21 11.32
CA LEU A 99 10.03 -14.43 11.26
C LEU A 99 8.82 -15.25 11.75
N ALA A 100 8.69 -16.50 11.35
CA ALA A 100 7.63 -17.38 11.83
C ALA A 100 7.72 -17.62 13.35
N ALA A 101 8.93 -17.76 13.89
CA ALA A 101 9.17 -17.89 15.32
C ALA A 101 8.85 -16.59 16.09
N GLY A 102 9.21 -15.43 15.55
CA GLY A 102 8.87 -14.11 16.09
C GLY A 102 7.37 -13.87 16.16
N GLY A 103 6.58 -14.44 15.24
CA GLY A 103 5.12 -14.45 15.26
C GLY A 103 4.48 -15.36 16.33
N GLY A 104 5.28 -15.98 17.24
CA GLY A 104 4.78 -16.61 18.45
C GLY A 104 4.59 -18.13 18.39
N ARG A 105 5.10 -18.84 17.36
CA ARG A 105 5.03 -20.31 17.31
C ARG A 105 6.40 -20.98 17.19
N ALA A 106 6.54 -22.11 17.91
CA ALA A 106 7.73 -22.96 17.81
C ALA A 106 7.83 -23.57 16.40
N VAL A 107 8.96 -23.32 15.74
CA VAL A 107 9.29 -23.96 14.47
C VAL A 107 9.67 -25.41 14.72
N ARG A 108 8.85 -26.35 14.26
CA ARG A 108 9.21 -27.80 14.29
C ARG A 108 9.76 -28.16 12.92
N THR A 109 11.00 -28.64 12.87
CA THR A 109 11.58 -29.27 11.69
C THR A 109 11.16 -30.75 11.69
N ALA A 110 10.29 -31.14 10.78
CA ALA A 110 10.07 -32.55 10.48
C ALA A 110 10.92 -32.92 9.26
N SER A 111 11.51 -34.11 9.25
CA SER A 111 12.17 -34.66 8.06
C SER A 111 11.07 -34.93 7.01
N GLY A 112 10.97 -34.05 6.02
CA GLY A 112 9.85 -33.99 5.11
C GLY A 112 10.13 -34.58 3.72
N ALA A 113 9.10 -34.59 2.93
CA ALA A 113 8.89 -35.22 1.65
C ALA A 113 10.06 -35.13 0.66
N ARG A 114 10.51 -36.31 0.19
CA ARG A 114 11.58 -36.44 -0.80
C ARG A 114 11.12 -36.24 -2.23
N ASP A 115 9.82 -36.25 -2.50
CA ASP A 115 9.20 -36.29 -3.85
C ASP A 115 8.35 -35.05 -4.18
N ALA A 116 8.63 -33.89 -3.59
CA ALA A 116 7.91 -32.67 -3.92
C ALA A 116 8.29 -32.17 -5.32
N ASP A 117 7.30 -31.85 -6.15
CA ASP A 117 7.48 -31.08 -7.39
C ASP A 117 8.24 -29.80 -7.06
N PRO A 118 9.43 -29.56 -7.66
CA PRO A 118 10.25 -28.41 -7.34
C PRO A 118 9.63 -27.07 -7.77
N ALA A 119 8.52 -27.07 -8.51
CA ALA A 119 7.89 -25.84 -8.98
C ALA A 119 7.17 -25.09 -7.85
N VAL A 120 7.64 -23.89 -7.57
CA VAL A 120 6.95 -22.95 -6.68
C VAL A 120 5.86 -22.22 -7.45
N ARG A 121 4.66 -22.16 -6.88
CA ARG A 121 3.49 -21.48 -7.48
C ARG A 121 2.94 -20.43 -6.54
N LEU A 122 2.59 -19.27 -7.08
CA LEU A 122 1.88 -18.24 -6.33
C LEU A 122 0.45 -18.69 -6.04
N THR A 123 -0.05 -18.37 -4.85
CA THR A 123 -1.45 -18.63 -4.48
C THR A 123 -2.36 -17.51 -5.00
N PRO A 124 -3.69 -17.71 -5.05
CA PRO A 124 -4.62 -16.63 -5.38
C PRO A 124 -4.49 -15.40 -4.44
N ALA A 125 -4.11 -15.62 -3.19
CA ALA A 125 -3.90 -14.54 -2.22
C ALA A 125 -2.73 -13.62 -2.60
N ALA A 126 -1.73 -14.10 -3.34
CA ALA A 126 -0.61 -13.29 -3.82
C ALA A 126 -1.08 -12.16 -4.76
N GLY A 127 -2.14 -12.38 -5.54
CA GLY A 127 -2.68 -11.37 -6.46
C GLY A 127 -3.23 -10.12 -5.78
N ALA A 128 -3.59 -10.20 -4.49
CA ALA A 128 -4.06 -9.07 -3.69
C ALA A 128 -3.05 -8.62 -2.62
N ASP A 129 -1.87 -9.23 -2.57
CA ASP A 129 -0.85 -8.92 -1.57
C ASP A 129 -0.02 -7.70 -1.97
N PRO A 130 0.27 -6.74 -1.06
CA PRO A 130 1.01 -5.51 -1.40
C PRO A 130 2.39 -5.74 -2.03
N LEU A 131 3.08 -6.82 -1.64
CA LEU A 131 4.42 -7.13 -2.16
C LEU A 131 4.38 -8.03 -3.40
N PHE A 132 3.38 -8.92 -3.51
CA PHE A 132 3.32 -9.95 -4.54
C PHE A 132 2.35 -9.63 -5.69
N ALA A 133 1.46 -8.65 -5.55
CA ALA A 133 0.51 -8.28 -6.62
C ALA A 133 1.24 -7.94 -7.91
N GLY A 134 0.86 -8.60 -9.01
CA GLY A 134 1.51 -8.44 -10.31
C GLY A 134 2.94 -9.03 -10.40
N ALA A 135 3.38 -9.82 -9.41
CA ALA A 135 4.63 -10.57 -9.54
C ALA A 135 4.46 -11.71 -10.55
N GLU A 136 5.45 -11.86 -11.42
CA GLU A 136 5.54 -13.02 -12.30
C GLU A 136 5.74 -14.31 -11.47
N PRO A 137 5.36 -15.47 -11.99
CA PRO A 137 5.67 -16.74 -11.33
C PRO A 137 7.16 -16.89 -11.08
N PRO A 138 7.57 -17.48 -9.93
CA PRO A 138 8.97 -17.70 -9.63
C PRO A 138 9.71 -18.47 -10.74
N SER A 139 10.93 -18.05 -11.05
CA SER A 139 11.73 -18.63 -12.14
C SER A 139 11.93 -20.15 -11.98
N PRO A 140 11.86 -20.93 -13.06
CA PRO A 140 12.22 -22.34 -13.00
C PRO A 140 13.66 -22.53 -12.46
N GLY A 141 13.85 -23.48 -11.54
CA GLY A 141 15.15 -23.77 -10.93
C GLY A 141 15.37 -23.16 -9.56
N LEU A 142 14.47 -22.34 -9.06
CA LEU A 142 14.44 -21.96 -7.63
C LEU A 142 14.07 -23.21 -6.82
N ARG A 143 14.91 -23.51 -5.82
CA ARG A 143 14.69 -24.69 -4.97
C ARG A 143 13.79 -24.32 -3.79
N PRO A 144 12.61 -24.96 -3.66
CA PRO A 144 11.78 -24.78 -2.48
C PRO A 144 12.48 -25.27 -1.22
N ALA A 145 12.15 -24.66 -0.08
CA ALA A 145 12.54 -25.21 1.21
C ALA A 145 11.84 -26.56 1.42
N ARG A 146 12.55 -27.56 1.89
CA ARG A 146 12.06 -28.93 2.03
C ARG A 146 11.56 -29.30 3.43
N ASP A 147 11.81 -28.44 4.38
CA ASP A 147 11.36 -28.59 5.76
C ASP A 147 9.99 -27.88 5.96
N PRO A 148 9.01 -28.56 6.56
CA PRO A 148 7.73 -27.93 6.88
C PRO A 148 7.93 -26.81 7.91
N LEU A 149 7.12 -25.77 7.77
CA LEU A 149 7.12 -24.61 8.66
C LEU A 149 5.74 -24.44 9.29
N HIS A 150 5.66 -24.31 10.61
CA HIS A 150 4.42 -24.01 11.28
C HIS A 150 4.26 -22.49 11.40
N LEU A 151 3.24 -21.98 10.73
CA LEU A 151 2.94 -20.55 10.70
C LEU A 151 1.89 -20.17 11.76
N PRO A 152 1.88 -18.91 12.25
CA PRO A 152 0.78 -18.38 13.05
C PRO A 152 -0.57 -18.51 12.32
N ALA A 153 -1.67 -18.51 13.08
CA ALA A 153 -3.01 -18.81 12.54
C ALA A 153 -3.53 -17.73 11.57
N ASP A 154 -3.07 -16.49 11.72
CA ASP A 154 -3.44 -15.32 10.91
C ASP A 154 -2.51 -15.07 9.71
N THR A 155 -1.69 -16.06 9.39
CA THR A 155 -0.72 -15.95 8.28
C THR A 155 -1.41 -16.17 6.94
N VAL A 156 -1.09 -15.30 5.98
CA VAL A 156 -1.51 -15.44 4.58
C VAL A 156 -0.41 -16.16 3.79
N VAL A 157 -0.71 -17.33 3.24
CA VAL A 157 0.21 -18.06 2.37
C VAL A 157 0.18 -17.47 0.97
N LEU A 158 1.34 -17.09 0.42
CA LEU A 158 1.49 -16.40 -0.86
C LEU A 158 2.12 -17.27 -1.95
N ALA A 159 2.94 -18.26 -1.57
CA ALA A 159 3.50 -19.22 -2.50
C ALA A 159 3.58 -20.61 -1.86
N SER A 160 3.38 -21.64 -2.70
CA SER A 160 3.39 -23.04 -2.31
C SER A 160 4.10 -23.91 -3.34
N CYS A 161 4.52 -25.10 -2.95
CA CYS A 161 4.84 -26.19 -3.84
C CYS A 161 4.15 -27.48 -3.36
N ASN A 162 4.07 -28.52 -4.20
CA ASN A 162 3.39 -29.76 -3.85
C ASN A 162 3.99 -30.37 -2.57
N GLY A 163 3.14 -30.59 -1.56
CA GLY A 163 3.51 -31.15 -0.26
C GLY A 163 4.14 -30.18 0.76
N LEU A 164 4.43 -28.93 0.36
CA LEU A 164 5.01 -27.90 1.25
C LEU A 164 4.37 -26.54 0.94
N PRO A 165 3.27 -26.20 1.60
CA PRO A 165 2.49 -24.99 1.28
C PRO A 165 3.18 -23.69 1.69
N GLU A 166 4.14 -23.69 2.64
CA GLU A 166 4.67 -22.47 3.24
C GLU A 166 5.96 -22.00 2.55
N GLN A 167 5.94 -21.76 1.23
CA GLN A 167 7.09 -21.29 0.48
C GLN A 167 7.26 -19.76 0.53
N ALA A 168 6.15 -19.00 0.49
CA ALA A 168 6.13 -17.60 0.86
C ALA A 168 4.86 -17.31 1.65
N PHE A 169 4.95 -16.37 2.59
CA PHE A 169 3.85 -16.03 3.48
C PHE A 169 3.96 -14.60 3.99
N ARG A 170 2.84 -14.05 4.48
CA ARG A 170 2.80 -12.76 5.18
C ARG A 170 2.16 -12.94 6.56
N ILE A 171 2.80 -12.37 7.56
CA ILE A 171 2.31 -12.26 8.95
C ILE A 171 1.86 -10.81 9.17
N GLY A 172 0.65 -10.62 9.68
CA GLY A 172 0.08 -9.29 9.85
C GLY A 172 -0.03 -8.52 8.53
N GLY A 173 0.15 -7.19 8.59
CA GLY A 173 0.06 -6.28 7.43
C GLY A 173 1.38 -5.99 6.71
N SER A 174 2.54 -6.31 7.33
CA SER A 174 3.83 -5.73 6.94
C SER A 174 5.04 -6.67 6.97
N ALA A 175 4.88 -7.96 7.22
CA ALA A 175 6.03 -8.86 7.34
C ALA A 175 5.91 -10.08 6.41
N TRP A 176 6.85 -10.23 5.50
CA TRP A 176 6.90 -11.27 4.48
C TRP A 176 8.06 -12.23 4.70
N GLY A 177 7.79 -13.53 4.65
CA GLY A 177 8.78 -14.59 4.63
C GLY A 177 8.83 -15.27 3.27
N VAL A 178 10.02 -15.40 2.68
CA VAL A 178 10.25 -16.08 1.39
C VAL A 178 11.36 -17.10 1.55
N ARG A 179 11.06 -18.37 1.27
CA ARG A 179 11.94 -19.51 1.59
C ARG A 179 12.69 -20.08 0.40
N PHE A 180 12.31 -19.73 -0.83
CA PHE A 180 12.86 -20.30 -2.06
C PHE A 180 13.86 -19.44 -2.82
N LEU A 181 14.25 -18.30 -2.28
CA LEU A 181 15.31 -17.47 -2.89
C LEU A 181 16.68 -18.14 -2.78
N ARG A 182 17.47 -18.05 -3.84
CA ARG A 182 18.85 -18.51 -3.83
C ARG A 182 19.69 -17.61 -2.93
N GLN A 183 20.46 -18.25 -2.03
CA GLN A 183 21.38 -17.52 -1.14
C GLN A 183 22.76 -17.24 -1.79
N ASP A 184 23.03 -17.83 -2.96
CA ASP A 184 24.33 -17.75 -3.63
C ASP A 184 24.59 -16.43 -4.37
N GLY A 185 23.68 -15.46 -4.27
CA GLY A 185 23.84 -14.14 -4.85
C GLY A 185 23.83 -14.10 -6.38
N ALA A 186 23.55 -15.22 -7.04
CA ALA A 186 23.31 -15.21 -8.47
C ALA A 186 22.15 -14.28 -8.79
N ALA A 187 22.31 -13.46 -9.81
CA ALA A 187 21.32 -12.49 -10.24
C ALA A 187 20.03 -13.23 -10.71
N ASP A 188 19.14 -13.48 -9.77
CA ASP A 188 17.81 -13.97 -10.08
C ASP A 188 16.90 -12.75 -10.34
N PRO A 189 16.38 -12.58 -11.57
CA PRO A 189 15.51 -11.47 -11.91
C PRO A 189 14.29 -11.38 -10.99
N TRP A 190 13.72 -12.51 -10.58
CA TRP A 190 12.58 -12.56 -9.67
C TRP A 190 12.92 -12.03 -8.28
N ALA A 191 14.09 -12.41 -7.75
CA ALA A 191 14.56 -11.90 -6.47
C ALA A 191 14.85 -10.38 -6.52
N ALA A 192 15.39 -9.90 -7.63
CA ALA A 192 15.63 -8.47 -7.84
C ALA A 192 14.32 -7.68 -7.90
N ASP A 193 13.31 -8.20 -8.61
CA ASP A 193 11.97 -7.60 -8.67
C ASP A 193 11.31 -7.55 -7.28
N LEU A 194 11.37 -8.64 -6.51
CA LEU A 194 10.84 -8.69 -5.15
C LEU A 194 11.51 -7.65 -4.23
N LEU A 195 12.82 -7.51 -4.32
CA LEU A 195 13.57 -6.51 -3.55
C LEU A 195 13.21 -5.08 -3.98
N ALA A 196 13.04 -4.83 -5.26
CA ALA A 196 12.61 -3.53 -5.78
C ALA A 196 11.19 -3.18 -5.30
N ARG A 197 10.27 -4.14 -5.32
CA ARG A 197 8.91 -3.99 -4.76
C ARG A 197 8.94 -3.71 -3.27
N PHE A 198 9.80 -4.39 -2.52
CA PHE A 198 9.96 -4.15 -1.09
C PHE A 198 10.53 -2.74 -0.83
N ALA A 199 11.53 -2.32 -1.59
CA ALA A 199 12.06 -0.96 -1.51
C ALA A 199 10.97 0.10 -1.78
N ALA A 200 10.19 -0.07 -2.84
CA ALA A 200 9.08 0.82 -3.17
C ALA A 200 8.02 0.87 -2.05
N LEU A 201 7.69 -0.28 -1.44
CA LEU A 201 6.76 -0.37 -0.32
C LEU A 201 7.28 0.38 0.91
N VAL A 202 8.57 0.21 1.25
CA VAL A 202 9.20 0.94 2.37
C VAL A 202 9.20 2.44 2.10
N THR A 203 9.55 2.86 0.88
CA THR A 203 9.54 4.28 0.47
C THR A 203 8.15 4.89 0.60
N SER A 204 7.15 4.24 0.02
CA SER A 204 5.76 4.68 0.09
C SER A 204 5.28 4.83 1.54
N ARG A 205 5.62 3.87 2.40
CA ARG A 205 5.23 3.92 3.81
C ARG A 205 5.93 5.03 4.59
N SER A 206 7.21 5.27 4.32
CA SER A 206 7.96 6.38 4.91
C SER A 206 7.40 7.74 4.50
N GLU A 207 7.10 7.92 3.22
CA GLU A 207 6.48 9.14 2.70
C GLU A 207 5.09 9.37 3.29
N HIS A 208 4.25 8.33 3.40
CA HIS A 208 2.97 8.40 4.10
C HIS A 208 3.14 8.78 5.57
N THR A 209 4.12 8.21 6.25
CA THR A 209 4.40 8.55 7.66
C THR A 209 4.84 10.00 7.81
N ALA A 210 5.72 10.48 6.94
CA ALA A 210 6.16 11.88 6.92
C ALA A 210 5.01 12.84 6.61
N ALA A 211 4.17 12.51 5.61
CA ALA A 211 2.99 13.28 5.26
C ALA A 211 1.99 13.34 6.43
N ARG A 212 1.68 12.19 7.05
CA ARG A 212 0.81 12.14 8.24
C ARG A 212 1.35 13.00 9.39
N ALA A 213 2.64 12.92 9.69
CA ALA A 213 3.28 13.73 10.73
C ALA A 213 3.21 15.24 10.41
N PHE A 214 3.43 15.60 9.14
CA PHE A 214 3.31 16.99 8.67
C PHE A 214 1.89 17.54 8.86
N PHE A 215 0.88 16.81 8.43
CA PHE A 215 -0.51 17.24 8.52
C PHE A 215 -1.08 17.16 9.94
N THR A 216 -0.65 16.16 10.74
CA THR A 216 -1.05 16.05 12.16
C THR A 216 -0.72 17.31 12.94
N ARG A 217 0.50 17.84 12.82
CA ARG A 217 0.91 19.07 13.51
C ARG A 217 0.15 20.32 13.09
N ARG A 218 -0.52 20.30 11.94
CA ARG A 218 -1.22 21.44 11.34
C ARG A 218 -2.74 21.33 11.42
N ALA A 219 -3.27 20.18 11.80
CA ALA A 219 -4.69 19.89 11.72
C ALA A 219 -5.59 20.86 12.50
N GLU A 220 -5.15 21.33 13.68
CA GLU A 220 -5.93 22.23 14.49
C GLU A 220 -6.12 23.60 13.85
N ALA A 221 -5.04 24.20 13.34
CA ALA A 221 -5.06 25.52 12.73
C ALA A 221 -5.43 25.51 11.24
N TRP A 222 -5.65 24.32 10.64
CA TRP A 222 -5.82 24.18 9.20
C TRP A 222 -7.07 24.89 8.68
N GLU A 223 -8.20 24.71 9.34
CA GLU A 223 -9.45 25.32 8.92
C GLU A 223 -9.40 26.83 9.05
N GLU A 224 -8.93 27.37 10.18
CA GLU A 224 -8.79 28.79 10.41
C GLU A 224 -7.87 29.46 9.38
N ARG A 225 -6.72 28.83 9.12
CA ARG A 225 -5.73 29.33 8.16
C ARG A 225 -6.26 29.40 6.72
N PHE A 226 -7.09 28.46 6.31
CA PHE A 226 -7.52 28.29 4.93
C PHE A 226 -9.04 28.49 4.72
N ALA A 227 -9.79 28.99 5.71
CA ALA A 227 -11.23 29.23 5.63
C ALA A 227 -11.61 30.12 4.43
N HIS A 228 -10.77 31.09 4.10
CA HIS A 228 -10.96 32.00 2.96
C HIS A 228 -11.01 31.30 1.60
N GLN A 229 -10.55 30.06 1.51
CA GLN A 229 -10.57 29.27 0.27
C GLN A 229 -11.91 28.52 0.06
N THR A 230 -12.82 28.50 1.04
CA THR A 230 -14.09 27.77 0.95
C THR A 230 -14.89 28.10 -0.31
N PRO A 231 -15.04 29.38 -0.73
CA PRO A 231 -15.77 29.69 -1.97
C PRO A 231 -15.13 29.09 -3.23
N ALA A 232 -13.80 28.96 -3.27
CA ALA A 232 -13.10 28.34 -4.38
C ALA A 232 -13.37 26.83 -4.45
N TYR A 233 -13.45 26.15 -3.29
CA TYR A 233 -13.84 24.74 -3.21
C TYR A 233 -15.28 24.52 -3.67
N GLU A 234 -16.23 25.37 -3.25
CA GLU A 234 -17.61 25.32 -3.68
C GLU A 234 -17.73 25.49 -5.21
N ALA A 235 -17.03 26.49 -5.76
CA ALA A 235 -16.98 26.70 -7.20
C ALA A 235 -16.32 25.53 -7.96
N GLY A 236 -15.28 24.92 -7.39
CA GLY A 236 -14.64 23.72 -7.94
C GLY A 236 -15.60 22.53 -7.95
N VAL A 237 -16.23 22.23 -6.82
CA VAL A 237 -17.20 21.13 -6.71
C VAL A 237 -18.36 21.32 -7.68
N ALA A 238 -18.86 22.56 -7.89
CA ALA A 238 -19.93 22.87 -8.83
C ALA A 238 -19.60 22.42 -10.27
N ARG A 239 -18.32 22.36 -10.65
CA ARG A 239 -17.87 21.89 -11.97
C ARG A 239 -17.99 20.38 -12.15
N MET A 240 -18.16 19.62 -11.10
CA MET A 240 -18.36 18.16 -11.19
C MET A 240 -19.72 17.82 -11.84
N ARG A 241 -20.76 18.59 -11.58
CA ARG A 241 -22.12 18.39 -12.10
C ARG A 241 -22.66 16.98 -11.79
N LEU A 242 -22.55 16.59 -10.53
CA LEU A 242 -23.01 15.26 -10.09
C LEU A 242 -24.52 15.17 -10.10
N ALA A 243 -25.02 13.99 -10.48
CA ALA A 243 -26.46 13.72 -10.40
C ALA A 243 -26.92 13.52 -8.94
N PRO A 244 -28.10 13.98 -8.56
CA PRO A 244 -28.70 13.67 -7.26
C PRO A 244 -28.80 12.15 -7.03
N GLY A 245 -28.64 11.72 -5.78
CA GLY A 245 -28.68 10.29 -5.39
C GLY A 245 -27.34 9.57 -5.55
N GLY A 246 -26.34 10.20 -6.15
CA GLY A 246 -25.01 9.60 -6.36
C GLY A 246 -24.17 9.45 -5.09
N VAL A 247 -23.05 8.75 -5.22
CA VAL A 247 -22.01 8.65 -4.20
C VAL A 247 -20.83 9.53 -4.62
N ALA A 248 -20.45 10.48 -3.77
CA ALA A 248 -19.31 11.35 -3.95
C ALA A 248 -18.24 11.06 -2.89
N VAL A 249 -16.97 11.10 -3.29
CA VAL A 249 -15.82 10.91 -2.40
C VAL A 249 -14.90 12.11 -2.49
N ASP A 250 -14.50 12.64 -1.33
CA ASP A 250 -13.46 13.67 -1.17
C ASP A 250 -12.18 12.96 -0.72
N LEU A 251 -11.20 12.80 -1.62
CA LEU A 251 -9.94 12.12 -1.36
C LEU A 251 -8.86 13.10 -0.92
N GLY A 252 -8.19 12.78 0.20
CA GLY A 252 -7.36 13.73 0.91
C GLY A 252 -8.19 14.87 1.47
N CYS A 253 -9.33 14.54 2.07
CA CYS A 253 -10.34 15.53 2.45
C CYS A 253 -9.86 16.53 3.50
N GLY A 254 -8.77 16.24 4.22
CA GLY A 254 -8.27 17.06 5.31
C GLY A 254 -9.37 17.37 6.33
N THR A 255 -9.69 18.64 6.51
CA THR A 255 -10.78 19.11 7.38
C THR A 255 -12.17 19.06 6.73
N GLY A 256 -12.30 18.39 5.57
CA GLY A 256 -13.58 18.12 4.89
C GLY A 256 -14.24 19.35 4.24
N ARG A 257 -13.45 20.28 3.71
CA ARG A 257 -13.96 21.56 3.18
C ARG A 257 -14.88 21.40 1.98
N ALA A 258 -14.64 20.41 1.10
CA ALA A 258 -15.49 20.14 -0.04
C ALA A 258 -16.80 19.42 0.31
N MET A 259 -16.86 18.73 1.45
CA MET A 259 -17.99 17.87 1.82
C MET A 259 -19.36 18.56 1.84
N PRO A 260 -19.52 19.82 2.33
CA PRO A 260 -20.80 20.52 2.24
C PRO A 260 -21.30 20.67 0.80
N ALA A 261 -20.45 21.17 -0.10
CA ALA A 261 -20.82 21.39 -1.50
C ALA A 261 -21.07 20.06 -2.24
N LEU A 262 -20.31 19.00 -1.95
CA LEU A 262 -20.58 17.66 -2.46
C LEU A 262 -21.95 17.14 -2.00
N ARG A 263 -22.31 17.38 -0.73
CA ARG A 263 -23.62 17.01 -0.17
C ARG A 263 -24.76 17.73 -0.88
N GLU A 264 -24.59 19.01 -1.19
CA GLU A 264 -25.58 19.79 -1.94
C GLU A 264 -25.81 19.19 -3.33
N GLN A 265 -24.76 18.81 -4.06
CA GLN A 265 -24.90 18.21 -5.39
C GLN A 265 -25.60 16.85 -5.36
N VAL A 266 -25.16 15.94 -4.50
CA VAL A 266 -25.76 14.60 -4.45
C VAL A 266 -27.12 14.57 -3.75
N GLY A 267 -27.47 15.63 -3.02
CA GLY A 267 -28.74 15.77 -2.32
C GLY A 267 -28.93 14.76 -1.19
N ALA A 268 -30.12 14.77 -0.57
CA ALA A 268 -30.42 13.93 0.60
C ALA A 268 -30.34 12.42 0.30
N GLY A 269 -30.68 12.00 -0.93
CA GLY A 269 -30.64 10.60 -1.36
C GLY A 269 -29.24 10.09 -1.68
N GLY A 270 -28.26 10.98 -1.84
CA GLY A 270 -26.88 10.61 -2.14
C GLY A 270 -26.04 10.32 -0.89
N ARG A 271 -24.77 9.99 -1.11
CA ARG A 271 -23.79 9.75 -0.04
C ARG A 271 -22.50 10.53 -0.30
N VAL A 272 -21.91 11.05 0.76
CA VAL A 272 -20.59 11.70 0.72
C VAL A 272 -19.65 11.00 1.70
N LEU A 273 -18.44 10.69 1.23
CA LEU A 273 -17.37 10.17 2.06
C LEU A 273 -16.17 11.11 1.97
N GLY A 274 -15.67 11.57 3.13
CA GLY A 274 -14.38 12.22 3.24
C GLY A 274 -13.33 11.19 3.66
N ILE A 275 -12.29 11.01 2.86
CA ILE A 275 -11.22 10.03 3.10
C ILE A 275 -9.90 10.75 3.26
N ASP A 276 -9.19 10.47 4.36
CA ASP A 276 -7.85 10.99 4.62
C ASP A 276 -7.02 9.95 5.37
N VAL A 277 -5.73 9.91 5.09
CA VAL A 277 -4.80 9.00 5.77
C VAL A 277 -4.42 9.51 7.16
N THR A 278 -4.71 10.79 7.48
CA THR A 278 -4.31 11.49 8.71
C THR A 278 -5.46 11.55 9.71
N PRO A 279 -5.45 10.74 10.80
CA PRO A 279 -6.55 10.75 11.77
C PRO A 279 -6.80 12.12 12.42
N ALA A 280 -5.74 12.93 12.63
CA ALA A 280 -5.88 14.27 13.20
C ALA A 280 -6.68 15.21 12.29
N MET A 281 -6.54 15.10 10.96
CA MET A 281 -7.34 15.84 9.99
C MET A 281 -8.81 15.44 10.07
N LEU A 282 -9.10 14.14 10.12
CA LEU A 282 -10.47 13.64 10.25
C LEU A 282 -11.11 14.04 11.59
N ALA A 283 -10.33 14.04 12.68
CA ALA A 283 -10.81 14.55 13.95
C ALA A 283 -11.13 16.05 13.88
N ALA A 284 -10.32 16.86 13.18
CA ALA A 284 -10.62 18.26 12.93
C ALA A 284 -11.88 18.42 12.06
N ALA A 285 -12.03 17.64 10.99
CA ALA A 285 -13.24 17.62 10.17
C ALA A 285 -14.50 17.33 11.00
N ALA A 286 -14.44 16.36 11.90
CA ALA A 286 -15.54 16.04 12.81
C ALA A 286 -15.86 17.21 13.76
N ARG A 287 -14.85 17.87 14.35
CA ARG A 287 -15.04 19.06 15.19
C ARG A 287 -15.69 20.22 14.43
N HIS A 288 -15.37 20.39 13.15
CA HIS A 288 -16.01 21.37 12.27
C HIS A 288 -17.39 20.92 11.73
N GLY A 289 -17.94 19.83 12.25
CA GLY A 289 -19.30 19.37 11.96
C GLY A 289 -19.45 18.78 10.56
N ARG A 290 -18.37 18.32 9.92
CA ARG A 290 -18.44 17.73 8.56
C ARG A 290 -19.18 16.41 8.52
N THR A 291 -19.28 15.69 9.64
CA THR A 291 -20.07 14.45 9.78
C THR A 291 -21.55 14.61 9.47
N ARG A 292 -22.10 15.84 9.55
CA ARG A 292 -23.48 16.11 9.11
C ARG A 292 -23.65 16.06 7.59
N HIS A 293 -22.56 16.17 6.84
CA HIS A 293 -22.55 16.17 5.37
C HIS A 293 -22.18 14.82 4.78
N GLY A 294 -21.57 13.91 5.56
CA GLY A 294 -21.12 12.60 5.10
C GLY A 294 -20.35 11.83 6.16
N HIS A 295 -19.78 10.72 5.75
CA HIS A 295 -18.95 9.87 6.61
C HIS A 295 -17.47 10.22 6.44
N LEU A 296 -16.70 10.08 7.51
CA LEU A 296 -15.24 10.23 7.52
C LEU A 296 -14.59 8.86 7.65
N LEU A 297 -13.61 8.58 6.83
CA LEU A 297 -12.92 7.29 6.76
C LEU A 297 -11.41 7.48 6.73
N ALA A 298 -10.71 6.85 7.68
CA ALA A 298 -9.25 6.78 7.66
C ALA A 298 -8.81 5.67 6.70
N ALA A 299 -8.29 6.05 5.53
CA ALA A 299 -7.81 5.10 4.53
C ALA A 299 -6.77 5.74 3.61
N ASP A 300 -5.95 4.87 3.01
CA ASP A 300 -5.04 5.22 1.93
C ASP A 300 -5.81 5.34 0.62
N CYS A 301 -5.69 6.48 -0.05
CA CYS A 301 -6.37 6.75 -1.32
C CYS A 301 -5.79 5.96 -2.51
N THR A 302 -4.62 5.36 -2.37
CA THR A 302 -4.05 4.45 -3.37
C THR A 302 -4.61 3.02 -3.26
N ARG A 303 -5.35 2.73 -2.16
CA ARG A 303 -5.96 1.43 -1.89
C ARG A 303 -7.26 1.59 -1.09
N LEU A 304 -8.30 1.99 -1.77
CA LEU A 304 -9.57 2.32 -1.14
C LEU A 304 -10.37 1.07 -0.72
N PRO A 305 -10.89 1.02 0.52
CA PRO A 305 -11.77 -0.06 0.97
C PRO A 305 -13.20 0.13 0.43
N LEU A 306 -13.31 0.41 -0.86
CA LEU A 306 -14.58 0.63 -1.56
C LEU A 306 -14.77 -0.40 -2.67
N PRO A 307 -16.01 -0.86 -2.90
CA PRO A 307 -16.30 -1.72 -4.04
C PRO A 307 -15.96 -1.06 -5.37
N GLY A 308 -15.62 -1.86 -6.37
CA GLY A 308 -15.46 -1.36 -7.74
C GLY A 308 -16.78 -0.79 -8.28
N ALA A 309 -16.68 0.21 -9.14
CA ALA A 309 -17.82 0.82 -9.85
C ALA A 309 -18.95 1.33 -8.92
N SER A 310 -18.59 1.85 -7.73
CA SER A 310 -19.58 2.29 -6.71
C SER A 310 -19.62 3.80 -6.49
N VAL A 311 -18.64 4.55 -6.99
CA VAL A 311 -18.48 6.00 -6.77
C VAL A 311 -18.83 6.78 -8.04
N HIS A 312 -19.71 7.78 -7.95
CA HIS A 312 -20.15 8.58 -9.09
C HIS A 312 -19.34 9.87 -9.26
N GLY A 313 -18.71 10.35 -8.18
CA GLY A 313 -17.83 11.51 -8.22
C GLY A 313 -16.65 11.38 -7.26
N VAL A 314 -15.46 11.63 -7.77
CA VAL A 314 -14.23 11.72 -7.02
C VAL A 314 -13.74 13.16 -7.07
N PHE A 315 -13.68 13.82 -5.92
CA PHE A 315 -13.05 15.11 -5.73
C PHE A 315 -11.71 14.92 -5.03
N SER A 316 -10.68 15.62 -5.50
CA SER A 316 -9.35 15.57 -4.88
C SER A 316 -8.68 16.93 -4.99
N ALA A 317 -8.40 17.55 -3.85
CA ALA A 317 -7.79 18.88 -3.81
C ALA A 317 -6.39 18.86 -3.21
N GLY A 318 -5.38 19.15 -4.04
CA GLY A 318 -3.99 19.27 -3.60
C GLY A 318 -3.40 17.98 -3.01
N LEU A 319 -3.92 16.82 -3.44
CA LEU A 319 -3.47 15.53 -2.93
C LEU A 319 -2.43 14.86 -3.84
N LEU A 320 -2.63 14.92 -5.16
CA LEU A 320 -1.88 14.11 -6.13
C LEU A 320 -0.36 14.35 -6.04
N ASP A 321 0.05 15.59 -5.72
CA ASP A 321 1.46 15.99 -5.54
C ASP A 321 2.09 15.40 -4.25
N HIS A 322 1.28 14.85 -3.35
CA HIS A 322 1.73 14.28 -2.07
C HIS A 322 1.70 12.75 -2.07
N LEU A 323 1.35 12.13 -3.20
CA LEU A 323 1.28 10.68 -3.30
C LEU A 323 2.60 10.11 -3.80
N PRO A 324 3.12 9.04 -3.17
CA PRO A 324 4.32 8.34 -3.62
C PRO A 324 4.15 7.77 -5.04
N ASP A 325 2.97 7.24 -5.34
CA ASP A 325 2.60 6.74 -6.68
C ASP A 325 1.25 7.33 -7.11
N PRO A 326 1.27 8.51 -7.76
CA PRO A 326 0.06 9.14 -8.25
C PRO A 326 -0.60 8.36 -9.41
N TYR A 327 0.17 7.56 -10.16
CA TYR A 327 -0.39 6.73 -11.23
C TYR A 327 -1.21 5.56 -10.67
N ALA A 328 -0.71 4.88 -9.63
CA ALA A 328 -1.48 3.86 -8.93
C ALA A 328 -2.76 4.44 -8.33
N ALA A 329 -2.71 5.64 -7.78
CA ALA A 329 -3.88 6.35 -7.28
C ALA A 329 -4.94 6.58 -8.37
N LEU A 330 -4.55 7.09 -9.54
CA LEU A 330 -5.47 7.32 -10.66
C LEU A 330 -6.15 6.02 -11.13
N HIS A 331 -5.43 4.89 -11.13
CA HIS A 331 -5.99 3.57 -11.44
C HIS A 331 -6.97 3.09 -10.36
N GLU A 332 -6.63 3.28 -9.08
CA GLU A 332 -7.52 2.91 -7.97
C GLU A 332 -8.79 3.75 -7.96
N TRP A 333 -8.68 5.05 -8.25
CA TRP A 333 -9.84 5.93 -8.37
C TRP A 333 -10.73 5.53 -9.54
N ALA A 334 -10.14 5.08 -10.66
CA ALA A 334 -10.91 4.50 -11.76
C ALA A 334 -11.60 3.19 -11.37
N ARG A 335 -10.92 2.30 -10.61
CA ARG A 335 -11.50 1.04 -10.16
C ARG A 335 -12.77 1.23 -9.32
N VAL A 336 -12.77 2.20 -8.41
CA VAL A 336 -13.92 2.45 -7.54
C VAL A 336 -15.01 3.26 -8.23
N SER A 337 -14.70 3.97 -9.31
CA SER A 337 -15.66 4.84 -10.01
C SER A 337 -16.63 4.04 -10.89
N ALA A 338 -17.89 4.44 -10.84
CA ALA A 338 -18.93 3.92 -11.73
C ALA A 338 -18.66 4.34 -13.18
N PRO A 339 -19.21 3.64 -14.19
CA PRO A 339 -19.20 4.10 -15.56
C PRO A 339 -19.76 5.54 -15.66
N ASP A 340 -19.11 6.38 -16.46
CA ASP A 340 -19.38 7.83 -16.57
C ASP A 340 -19.15 8.61 -15.26
N GLY A 341 -18.49 8.01 -14.25
CA GLY A 341 -18.08 8.69 -13.02
C GLY A 341 -17.13 9.85 -13.30
N VAL A 342 -17.22 10.89 -12.49
CA VAL A 342 -16.48 12.15 -12.66
C VAL A 342 -15.32 12.20 -11.66
N LEU A 343 -14.11 12.50 -12.15
CA LEU A 343 -12.95 12.89 -11.36
C LEU A 343 -12.74 14.41 -11.49
N LEU A 344 -12.57 15.10 -10.38
CA LEU A 344 -12.14 16.48 -10.36
C LEU A 344 -10.86 16.63 -9.52
N LEU A 345 -9.77 16.97 -10.18
CA LEU A 345 -8.54 17.42 -9.54
C LEU A 345 -8.61 18.94 -9.37
N PHE A 346 -8.32 19.42 -8.18
CA PHE A 346 -8.51 20.83 -7.85
C PHE A 346 -7.38 21.36 -6.97
N HIS A 347 -7.08 22.65 -7.14
CA HIS A 347 -6.31 23.42 -6.17
C HIS A 347 -6.76 24.90 -6.24
N PRO A 348 -6.90 25.62 -5.09
CA PRO A 348 -7.31 27.05 -5.08
C PRO A 348 -6.22 28.02 -5.54
N SER A 349 -5.12 27.54 -6.08
CA SER A 349 -4.04 28.28 -6.74
C SER A 349 -3.55 27.49 -7.94
N GLY A 350 -3.16 28.18 -9.01
CA GLY A 350 -2.55 27.56 -10.18
C GLY A 350 -1.15 27.02 -9.92
N ARG A 351 -0.63 26.25 -10.86
CA ARG A 351 0.69 25.61 -10.76
C ARG A 351 1.82 26.64 -10.68
N ALA A 352 1.74 27.70 -11.51
CA ALA A 352 2.74 28.78 -11.53
C ALA A 352 2.79 29.51 -10.18
N GLU A 353 1.64 29.86 -9.61
CA GLU A 353 1.55 30.51 -8.30
C GLU A 353 2.10 29.62 -7.18
N ARG A 354 1.80 28.31 -7.21
CA ARG A 354 2.34 27.36 -6.24
C ARG A 354 3.86 27.24 -6.33
N ALA A 355 4.39 27.11 -7.54
CA ALA A 355 5.84 27.05 -7.78
C ALA A 355 6.55 28.32 -7.27
N ALA A 356 6.02 29.49 -7.62
CA ALA A 356 6.56 30.79 -7.18
C ALA A 356 6.53 30.96 -5.65
N ARG A 357 5.44 30.50 -4.97
CA ARG A 357 5.32 30.53 -3.50
C ARG A 357 6.41 29.70 -2.80
N HIS A 358 6.91 28.67 -3.47
CA HIS A 358 8.00 27.81 -3.00
C HIS A 358 9.38 28.23 -3.53
N GLY A 359 9.48 29.35 -4.27
CA GLY A 359 10.71 29.83 -4.86
C GLY A 359 11.29 28.89 -5.94
N ARG A 360 10.44 28.14 -6.63
CA ARG A 360 10.82 27.14 -7.64
C ARG A 360 10.27 27.55 -9.02
N PRO A 361 10.98 27.25 -10.11
CA PRO A 361 10.41 27.33 -11.45
C PRO A 361 9.32 26.28 -11.63
N LEU A 362 8.46 26.46 -12.64
CA LEU A 362 7.57 25.38 -13.08
C LEU A 362 8.41 24.19 -13.55
N ASP A 363 8.08 23.02 -13.03
CA ASP A 363 8.69 21.77 -13.45
C ASP A 363 7.99 21.25 -14.72
N PRO A 364 8.71 21.07 -15.85
CA PRO A 364 8.13 20.46 -17.04
C PRO A 364 7.64 19.01 -16.80
N ALA A 365 8.23 18.30 -15.84
CA ALA A 365 7.84 16.94 -15.48
C ALA A 365 6.67 16.87 -14.48
N ASP A 366 6.15 18.03 -14.02
CA ASP A 366 4.99 18.08 -13.13
C ASP A 366 3.80 17.32 -13.74
N LEU A 367 3.31 16.30 -13.03
CA LEU A 367 2.20 15.47 -13.48
C LEU A 367 0.94 16.29 -13.77
N LEU A 368 0.73 17.40 -13.07
CA LEU A 368 -0.43 18.26 -13.26
C LEU A 368 -0.32 19.16 -14.50
N ALA A 369 0.82 19.20 -15.20
CA ALA A 369 0.87 19.82 -16.52
C ALA A 369 -0.06 19.07 -17.50
N GLU A 370 -0.81 19.77 -18.34
CA GLU A 370 -1.80 19.15 -19.23
C GLU A 370 -1.18 18.04 -20.09
N ASP A 371 0.01 18.30 -20.65
CA ASP A 371 0.73 17.35 -21.51
C ASP A 371 1.14 16.06 -20.77
N ASN A 372 1.35 16.11 -19.46
CA ASN A 372 1.67 14.95 -18.63
C ASN A 372 0.41 14.32 -18.05
N LEU A 373 -0.55 15.13 -17.60
CA LEU A 373 -1.76 14.68 -16.94
C LEU A 373 -2.70 13.93 -17.88
N ARG A 374 -2.89 14.44 -19.10
CA ARG A 374 -3.78 13.83 -20.10
C ARG A 374 -3.42 12.37 -20.38
N PRO A 375 -2.18 12.02 -20.76
CA PRO A 375 -1.80 10.62 -20.99
C PRO A 375 -1.82 9.78 -19.73
N ALA A 376 -1.58 10.36 -18.54
CA ALA A 376 -1.67 9.64 -17.28
C ALA A 376 -3.13 9.23 -16.96
N LEU A 377 -4.06 10.16 -17.12
CA LEU A 377 -5.50 9.91 -16.98
C LEU A 377 -6.00 8.87 -17.99
N GLU A 378 -5.60 9.00 -19.26
CA GLU A 378 -6.00 8.06 -20.31
C GLU A 378 -5.54 6.62 -20.04
N ARG A 379 -4.32 6.44 -19.54
CA ARG A 379 -3.82 5.12 -19.14
C ARG A 379 -4.64 4.50 -18.01
N ALA A 380 -5.17 5.33 -17.11
CA ALA A 380 -6.03 4.87 -16.03
C ALA A 380 -7.53 4.74 -16.44
N GLY A 381 -7.87 5.03 -17.69
CA GLY A 381 -9.23 4.92 -18.22
C GLY A 381 -10.06 6.20 -18.14
N TRP A 382 -9.48 7.31 -17.69
CA TRP A 382 -10.13 8.61 -17.63
C TRP A 382 -10.00 9.39 -18.93
N HIS A 383 -11.00 10.18 -19.26
CA HIS A 383 -10.97 11.15 -20.36
C HIS A 383 -11.01 12.56 -19.79
N LEU A 384 -9.95 13.33 -19.98
CA LEU A 384 -9.86 14.72 -19.56
C LEU A 384 -10.74 15.59 -20.49
N ASP A 385 -11.81 16.16 -19.95
CA ASP A 385 -12.79 16.98 -20.71
C ASP A 385 -12.75 18.47 -20.36
N ALA A 386 -12.09 18.87 -19.25
CA ALA A 386 -11.81 20.26 -18.94
C ALA A 386 -10.47 20.39 -18.20
N TYR A 387 -9.71 21.42 -18.57
CA TYR A 387 -8.45 21.77 -17.93
C TYR A 387 -8.34 23.29 -17.79
N GLU A 388 -8.04 23.75 -16.58
CA GLU A 388 -7.82 25.16 -16.26
C GLU A 388 -6.60 25.26 -15.33
N ASP A 389 -5.60 26.02 -15.73
CA ASP A 389 -4.43 26.35 -14.90
C ASP A 389 -4.17 27.85 -15.02
N THR A 390 -4.70 28.60 -14.04
CA THR A 390 -4.63 30.06 -13.98
C THR A 390 -3.99 30.48 -12.66
N ASP A 391 -3.64 31.73 -12.50
CA ASP A 391 -3.08 32.24 -11.23
C ASP A 391 -4.01 31.96 -10.03
N GLY A 392 -5.33 32.02 -10.23
CA GLY A 392 -6.32 31.86 -9.17
C GLY A 392 -6.78 30.44 -8.90
N ARG A 393 -6.50 29.46 -9.75
CA ARG A 393 -6.86 28.05 -9.53
C ARG A 393 -6.26 27.10 -10.54
N PHE A 394 -6.13 25.85 -10.09
CA PHE A 394 -5.96 24.67 -10.94
C PHE A 394 -7.24 23.81 -10.90
N LEU A 395 -7.68 23.35 -12.07
CA LEU A 395 -8.82 22.44 -12.19
C LEU A 395 -8.64 21.52 -13.39
N ALA A 396 -8.73 20.23 -13.17
CA ALA A 396 -8.81 19.23 -14.22
C ALA A 396 -10.00 18.31 -13.99
N ARG A 397 -10.96 18.30 -14.91
CA ARG A 397 -12.13 17.43 -14.85
C ARG A 397 -11.98 16.31 -15.86
N ALA A 398 -12.19 15.07 -15.42
CA ALA A 398 -12.16 13.89 -16.26
C ALA A 398 -13.38 13.00 -16.02
N VAL A 399 -13.75 12.22 -17.02
CA VAL A 399 -14.86 11.28 -16.98
C VAL A 399 -14.32 9.87 -17.26
N LEU A 400 -14.76 8.90 -16.48
CA LEU A 400 -14.35 7.51 -16.68
C LEU A 400 -15.01 6.97 -17.95
N ARG A 401 -14.19 6.54 -18.92
CA ARG A 401 -14.71 5.93 -20.16
C ARG A 401 -15.37 4.59 -19.85
N ARG A 402 -16.51 4.34 -20.45
CA ARG A 402 -17.09 2.99 -20.46
C ARG A 402 -16.13 2.02 -21.13
N ARG A 403 -15.87 0.89 -20.49
CA ARG A 403 -15.15 -0.19 -21.18
C ARG A 403 -16.00 -0.63 -22.37
N THR A 404 -15.42 -0.56 -23.57
CA THR A 404 -16.05 -1.12 -24.78
C THR A 404 -16.16 -2.64 -24.61
N GLY A 405 -17.31 -3.10 -24.13
CA GLY A 405 -17.56 -4.50 -23.79
C GLY A 405 -18.80 -4.69 -22.90
N ASP A 406 -19.18 -3.69 -22.12
CA ASP A 406 -20.41 -3.72 -21.31
C ASP A 406 -21.58 -3.19 -22.15
N GLY A 407 -22.06 -4.04 -23.09
CA GLY A 407 -23.33 -3.78 -23.78
C GLY A 407 -24.48 -3.77 -22.80
N PRO A 408 -25.60 -3.03 -23.09
CA PRO A 408 -26.79 -3.04 -22.27
C PRO A 408 -27.49 -4.41 -22.44
N GLY A 409 -27.21 -5.37 -21.54
CA GLY A 409 -27.84 -6.67 -21.70
C GLY A 409 -27.34 -7.75 -20.74
N ALA A 410 -27.60 -7.60 -19.47
CA ALA A 410 -27.90 -8.74 -18.61
C ALA A 410 -29.04 -8.30 -17.66
N ALA A 411 -30.27 -8.46 -18.17
CA ALA A 411 -31.46 -8.44 -17.33
C ALA A 411 -31.26 -9.41 -16.16
N GLN A 412 -31.36 -8.92 -14.93
CA GLN A 412 -31.42 -9.77 -13.74
C GLN A 412 -32.51 -10.84 -13.97
N PRO A 413 -32.24 -12.13 -13.71
CA PRO A 413 -33.30 -13.13 -13.69
C PRO A 413 -34.29 -12.75 -12.59
N ALA A 414 -35.57 -12.66 -12.97
CA ALA A 414 -36.69 -12.39 -12.09
C ALA A 414 -36.67 -13.36 -10.91
N ARG A 415 -36.77 -12.85 -9.70
CA ARG A 415 -36.99 -13.66 -8.49
C ARG A 415 -38.29 -14.43 -8.66
N PRO A 416 -38.30 -15.74 -8.43
CA PRO A 416 -39.58 -16.48 -8.41
C PRO A 416 -40.44 -15.98 -7.24
N SER A 417 -41.67 -15.63 -7.55
CA SER A 417 -42.73 -15.34 -6.56
C SER A 417 -42.94 -16.57 -5.65
N PRO A 418 -43.15 -16.39 -4.35
CA PRO A 418 -43.55 -17.49 -3.49
C PRO A 418 -44.99 -17.91 -3.86
N ALA A 419 -45.13 -19.12 -4.41
CA ALA A 419 -46.42 -19.74 -4.61
C ALA A 419 -47.08 -20.00 -3.27
N GLY A 420 -48.33 -19.59 -3.15
CA GLY A 420 -49.15 -19.69 -1.96
C GLY A 420 -49.33 -21.12 -1.45
N ALA A 421 -49.21 -21.26 -0.15
CA ALA A 421 -49.72 -22.40 0.57
C ALA A 421 -51.18 -22.13 0.92
N SER A 422 -52.07 -22.88 0.25
CA SER A 422 -53.47 -23.08 0.69
C SER A 422 -53.61 -24.52 1.15
N ARG A 423 -54.09 -24.66 2.37
CA ARG A 423 -54.62 -25.81 3.14
C ARG A 423 -53.65 -26.65 3.93
#